data_ad0c8b222b7d2139d1b104a428adb9ae
#
_entry.id   ad0c8b222b7d2139d1b104a428adb9ae
#
_cell.length_a   1.000
_cell.length_b   1.000
_cell.length_c   1.000
_cell.angle_alpha   90.00
_cell.angle_beta   90.00
_cell.angle_gamma   90.00
#
_symmetry.space_group_name_H-M   'P 1'
#
loop_
_entity.id
_entity.type
_entity.pdbx_description
1 polymer ?
#
loop_
_entity_poly.entity_id
_entity_poly.type
_entity_poly.pdbx_seq_one_letter_code
_entity_poly.pdbx_strand_id
1 'polypeptide(L)'
;MESNWNQAVEADSNIPQISESGSWFWRIMNKGEHVALQVSDKLLKPLTEAKYLNADNVSRYRCIMRIFFENYEKLKYWLYLEEVYEEMLKDPFWSEYKIEQCQQDLTMLVEWKNLNTIQDTKKVSSIEEFKNKKFRYQMSEYSVEIERLVLRLETLF
;
A
#
# COMPACT_ATOMS: atom_id res chain seq x y z
N MET A 1 21.57 -32.26 44.86
CA MET A 1 22.49 -31.34 44.11
C MET A 1 21.64 -30.36 43.31
N GLU A 2 21.23 -29.30 43.92
CA GLU A 2 20.54 -28.21 43.24
C GLU A 2 21.58 -27.18 42.88
N SER A 3 21.89 -27.09 41.57
CA SER A 3 22.85 -26.14 41.05
C SER A 3 22.22 -24.77 40.87
N ASN A 4 22.78 -23.87 41.60
CA ASN A 4 22.54 -22.47 41.77
C ASN A 4 22.67 -21.70 40.45
N TRP A 5 21.54 -21.50 39.71
CA TRP A 5 21.46 -20.68 38.48
C TRP A 5 21.10 -19.23 38.73
N ASN A 6 20.95 -18.77 40.00
CA ASN A 6 20.49 -17.45 40.34
C ASN A 6 21.57 -16.43 40.71
N GLN A 7 22.86 -16.68 40.42
CA GLN A 7 23.96 -15.78 40.79
C GLN A 7 24.67 -15.11 39.61
N ALA A 8 24.13 -15.12 38.40
CA ALA A 8 24.76 -14.51 37.24
C ALA A 8 24.01 -13.27 36.67
N VAL A 9 23.14 -12.64 37.42
CA VAL A 9 22.35 -11.48 36.94
C VAL A 9 22.68 -10.16 37.66
N GLU A 10 23.68 -10.16 38.54
CA GLU A 10 24.14 -8.91 39.19
C GLU A 10 25.57 -8.57 38.74
N ALA A 11 25.76 -8.11 37.55
CA ALA A 11 26.88 -7.26 37.15
C ALA A 11 26.73 -6.78 35.71
N ASP A 12 26.03 -5.71 35.47
CA ASP A 12 26.51 -4.58 34.68
C ASP A 12 25.47 -3.45 34.63
N SER A 13 25.58 -2.55 35.61
CA SER A 13 24.80 -1.30 35.65
C SER A 13 25.36 -0.22 34.73
N ASN A 14 26.07 -0.63 33.66
CA ASN A 14 26.73 0.28 32.73
C ASN A 14 26.36 0.04 31.26
N ILE A 15 25.11 -0.38 31.01
CA ILE A 15 24.60 -0.46 29.65
C ILE A 15 24.10 0.94 29.25
N PRO A 16 24.68 1.58 28.20
CA PRO A 16 24.18 2.86 27.74
C PRO A 16 22.73 2.69 27.29
N GLN A 17 21.86 3.57 27.75
CA GLN A 17 20.46 3.66 27.30
C GLN A 17 20.46 4.01 25.81
N ILE A 18 20.31 2.99 24.96
CA ILE A 18 20.30 3.16 23.50
C ILE A 18 18.91 3.63 23.11
N SER A 19 18.82 4.81 22.48
CA SER A 19 17.58 5.32 21.91
C SER A 19 16.98 4.31 20.90
N GLU A 20 15.66 4.28 20.76
CA GLU A 20 14.91 3.33 19.91
C GLU A 20 15.44 3.23 18.46
N SER A 21 16.10 4.28 17.95
CA SER A 21 16.70 4.31 16.60
C SER A 21 17.98 3.46 16.44
N GLY A 22 18.65 3.11 17.54
CA GLY A 22 19.87 2.29 17.54
C GLY A 22 19.64 0.77 17.64
N SER A 23 18.41 0.35 17.89
CA SER A 23 18.09 -1.03 18.28
C SER A 23 18.36 -2.07 17.18
N TRP A 24 18.23 -1.73 15.89
CA TRP A 24 18.48 -2.64 14.78
C TRP A 24 19.98 -2.89 14.56
N PHE A 25 20.84 -1.87 14.76
CA PHE A 25 22.27 -1.97 14.62
C PHE A 25 22.87 -2.86 15.73
N TRP A 26 22.39 -2.70 16.95
CA TRP A 26 22.78 -3.52 18.09
C TRP A 26 22.41 -5.02 17.89
N ARG A 27 21.25 -5.30 17.27
CA ARG A 27 20.81 -6.65 16.91
C ARG A 27 21.70 -7.35 15.89
N ILE A 28 22.29 -6.61 14.94
CA ILE A 28 23.20 -7.15 13.93
C ILE A 28 24.56 -7.45 14.54
N MET A 29 25.02 -6.66 15.49
CA MET A 29 26.35 -6.79 16.10
C MET A 29 26.42 -7.88 17.17
N ASN A 30 25.30 -8.21 17.82
CA ASN A 30 25.26 -9.25 18.87
C ASN A 30 24.91 -10.62 18.28
N LYS A 31 25.87 -11.28 17.66
CA LYS A 31 25.77 -12.61 17.06
C LYS A 31 25.67 -13.75 18.08
N GLY A 32 24.84 -13.65 19.09
CA GLY A 32 24.73 -14.71 20.11
C GLY A 32 23.39 -14.84 20.81
N GLU A 33 22.56 -13.81 20.79
CA GLU A 33 21.24 -13.88 21.39
C GLU A 33 20.18 -14.20 20.31
N HIS A 34 19.58 -15.35 20.40
CA HIS A 34 18.33 -15.65 19.69
C HIS A 34 17.24 -14.75 20.26
N VAL A 35 17.09 -13.56 19.68
CA VAL A 35 15.93 -12.70 19.97
C VAL A 35 14.72 -13.42 19.38
N ALA A 36 13.90 -14.02 20.24
CA ALA A 36 12.65 -14.64 19.82
C ALA A 36 11.77 -13.59 19.12
N LEU A 37 11.18 -13.97 17.97
CA LEU A 37 10.25 -13.12 17.26
C LEU A 37 9.08 -12.77 18.20
N GLN A 38 8.91 -11.48 18.50
CA GLN A 38 7.74 -11.01 19.23
C GLN A 38 6.59 -10.78 18.26
N VAL A 39 5.58 -11.63 18.32
CA VAL A 39 4.37 -11.51 17.52
C VAL A 39 3.53 -10.36 18.08
N SER A 40 3.20 -9.40 17.24
CA SER A 40 2.35 -8.26 17.56
C SER A 40 1.16 -8.19 16.61
N ASP A 41 0.10 -7.50 17.00
CA ASP A 41 -1.09 -7.29 16.16
C ASP A 41 -0.74 -6.64 14.82
N LYS A 42 0.28 -5.79 14.78
CA LYS A 42 0.79 -5.17 13.55
C LYS A 42 1.36 -6.21 12.58
N LEU A 43 2.08 -7.21 13.11
CA LEU A 43 2.66 -8.29 12.30
C LEU A 43 1.59 -9.25 11.78
N LEU A 44 0.52 -9.45 12.55
CA LEU A 44 -0.58 -10.36 12.19
C LEU A 44 -1.62 -9.72 11.25
N LYS A 45 -1.61 -8.39 11.13
CA LYS A 45 -2.56 -7.69 10.28
C LYS A 45 -2.33 -8.01 8.79
N PRO A 46 -3.34 -8.55 8.07
CA PRO A 46 -3.19 -8.80 6.65
C PRO A 46 -3.09 -7.47 5.87
N LEU A 47 -2.18 -7.43 4.90
CA LEU A 47 -2.03 -6.31 3.99
C LEU A 47 -2.90 -6.53 2.75
N THR A 48 -4.18 -6.18 2.89
CA THR A 48 -5.18 -6.38 1.82
C THR A 48 -4.84 -5.57 0.57
N GLU A 49 -4.24 -4.41 0.75
CA GLU A 49 -3.81 -3.49 -0.30
C GLU A 49 -2.72 -4.08 -1.21
N ALA A 50 -2.02 -5.13 -0.80
CA ALA A 50 -1.03 -5.82 -1.63
C ALA A 50 -1.64 -6.84 -2.61
N LYS A 51 -2.94 -7.12 -2.54
CA LYS A 51 -3.61 -8.13 -3.39
C LYS A 51 -3.47 -7.86 -4.87
N TYR A 52 -3.50 -6.59 -5.31
CA TYR A 52 -3.41 -6.23 -6.72
C TYR A 52 -2.08 -6.66 -7.38
N LEU A 53 -1.03 -6.89 -6.58
CA LEU A 53 0.27 -7.35 -7.07
C LEU A 53 0.27 -8.83 -7.49
N ASN A 54 -0.72 -9.61 -7.05
CA ASN A 54 -0.81 -11.06 -7.29
C ASN A 54 -2.21 -11.52 -7.74
N ALA A 55 -3.06 -10.60 -8.17
CA ALA A 55 -4.39 -10.93 -8.69
C ALA A 55 -4.31 -11.46 -10.14
N ASP A 56 -5.35 -12.16 -10.61
CA ASP A 56 -5.40 -12.74 -11.97
C ASP A 56 -5.17 -11.71 -13.09
N ASN A 57 -5.65 -10.47 -12.88
CA ASN A 57 -5.48 -9.37 -13.83
C ASN A 57 -4.40 -8.38 -13.38
N VAL A 58 -3.30 -8.89 -12.83
CA VAL A 58 -2.22 -8.10 -12.24
C VAL A 58 -1.73 -6.96 -13.13
N SER A 59 -1.58 -7.19 -14.44
CA SER A 59 -1.11 -6.17 -15.39
C SER A 59 -2.03 -4.95 -15.44
N ARG A 60 -3.35 -5.16 -15.47
CA ARG A 60 -4.33 -4.06 -15.46
C ARG A 60 -4.27 -3.28 -14.16
N TYR A 61 -4.33 -3.98 -13.03
CA TYR A 61 -4.28 -3.34 -11.71
C TYR A 61 -2.98 -2.57 -11.50
N ARG A 62 -1.84 -3.12 -11.89
CA ARG A 62 -0.56 -2.44 -11.77
C ARG A 62 -0.49 -1.18 -12.64
N CYS A 63 -0.99 -1.22 -13.87
CA CYS A 63 -1.04 -0.03 -14.72
C CYS A 63 -1.96 1.03 -14.14
N ILE A 64 -3.15 0.66 -13.67
CA ILE A 64 -4.08 1.60 -13.02
C ILE A 64 -3.44 2.24 -11.78
N MET A 65 -2.86 1.44 -10.89
CA MET A 65 -2.20 1.96 -9.69
C MET A 65 -1.02 2.86 -10.01
N ARG A 66 -0.24 2.56 -11.07
CA ARG A 66 0.83 3.42 -11.55
C ARG A 66 0.31 4.76 -12.06
N ILE A 67 -0.81 4.77 -12.80
CA ILE A 67 -1.46 6.02 -13.26
C ILE A 67 -1.85 6.88 -12.05
N PHE A 68 -2.46 6.29 -11.03
CA PHE A 68 -2.79 7.03 -9.80
C PHE A 68 -1.55 7.55 -9.11
N PHE A 69 -0.50 6.75 -8.99
CA PHE A 69 0.72 7.13 -8.30
C PHE A 69 1.45 8.29 -9.01
N GLU A 70 1.58 8.23 -10.33
CA GLU A 70 2.21 9.30 -11.11
C GLU A 70 1.43 10.62 -11.03
N ASN A 71 0.11 10.55 -10.96
CA ASN A 71 -0.72 11.74 -10.74
C ASN A 71 -0.59 12.25 -9.30
N TYR A 72 -0.52 11.34 -8.32
CA TYR A 72 -0.27 11.69 -6.92
C TYR A 72 1.05 12.46 -6.75
N GLU A 73 2.14 12.00 -7.38
CA GLU A 73 3.44 12.68 -7.36
C GLU A 73 3.39 14.09 -8.02
N LYS A 74 2.43 14.31 -8.93
CA LYS A 74 2.14 15.61 -9.55
C LYS A 74 1.11 16.45 -8.77
N LEU A 75 0.81 16.08 -7.51
CA LEU A 75 -0.17 16.71 -6.63
C LEU A 75 -1.62 16.64 -7.13
N LYS A 76 -1.91 15.75 -8.06
CA LYS A 76 -3.26 15.43 -8.50
C LYS A 76 -3.75 14.16 -7.77
N TYR A 77 -4.41 14.34 -6.65
CA TYR A 77 -4.71 13.26 -5.69
C TYR A 77 -5.91 12.40 -6.07
N TRP A 78 -6.77 12.84 -6.97
CA TRP A 78 -7.95 12.09 -7.41
C TRP A 78 -8.13 12.13 -8.91
N LEU A 79 -8.70 11.05 -9.41
CA LEU A 79 -9.04 10.87 -10.81
C LEU A 79 -10.47 10.37 -10.95
N TYR A 80 -11.11 10.70 -12.06
CA TYR A 80 -12.36 10.09 -12.48
C TYR A 80 -12.11 8.82 -13.29
N LEU A 81 -13.15 7.99 -13.42
CA LEU A 81 -13.11 6.77 -14.24
C LEU A 81 -12.62 7.05 -15.66
N GLU A 82 -13.19 8.09 -16.29
CA GLU A 82 -12.89 8.47 -17.66
C GLU A 82 -11.41 8.85 -17.84
N GLU A 83 -10.85 9.58 -16.86
CA GLU A 83 -9.44 9.98 -16.91
C GLU A 83 -8.50 8.76 -16.80
N VAL A 84 -8.82 7.81 -15.93
CA VAL A 84 -8.04 6.56 -15.79
C VAL A 84 -8.12 5.75 -17.08
N TYR A 85 -9.31 5.62 -17.64
CA TYR A 85 -9.55 4.89 -18.87
C TYR A 85 -8.80 5.52 -20.06
N GLU A 86 -8.84 6.84 -20.22
CA GLU A 86 -8.12 7.56 -21.26
C GLU A 86 -6.59 7.40 -21.13
N GLU A 87 -6.06 7.43 -19.91
CA GLU A 87 -4.64 7.19 -19.66
C GLU A 87 -4.23 5.76 -20.04
N MET A 88 -5.06 4.76 -19.72
CA MET A 88 -4.80 3.37 -20.13
C MET A 88 -4.73 3.23 -21.65
N LEU A 89 -5.65 3.85 -22.38
CA LEU A 89 -5.72 3.74 -23.86
C LEU A 89 -4.56 4.45 -24.57
N LYS A 90 -3.76 5.27 -23.91
CA LYS A 90 -2.57 5.87 -24.54
C LYS A 90 -1.53 4.83 -24.95
N ASP A 91 -1.47 3.71 -24.24
CA ASP A 91 -0.62 2.59 -24.62
C ASP A 91 -1.37 1.64 -25.58
N PRO A 92 -0.84 1.37 -26.78
CA PRO A 92 -1.47 0.45 -27.75
C PRO A 92 -1.74 -0.95 -27.19
N PHE A 93 -1.01 -1.38 -26.18
CA PHE A 93 -1.23 -2.67 -25.52
C PHE A 93 -2.66 -2.79 -24.96
N TRP A 94 -3.27 -1.66 -24.57
CA TRP A 94 -4.61 -1.59 -23.99
C TRP A 94 -5.70 -1.22 -25.00
N SER A 95 -5.46 -1.31 -26.31
CA SER A 95 -6.43 -0.94 -27.36
C SER A 95 -7.78 -1.65 -27.26
N GLU A 96 -7.80 -2.89 -26.75
CA GLU A 96 -9.01 -3.70 -26.57
C GLU A 96 -9.64 -3.52 -25.16
N TYR A 97 -9.04 -2.68 -24.30
CA TYR A 97 -9.55 -2.42 -22.96
C TYR A 97 -10.83 -1.59 -23.03
N LYS A 98 -11.84 -1.98 -22.24
CA LYS A 98 -13.16 -1.36 -22.26
C LYS A 98 -13.41 -0.57 -20.97
N ILE A 99 -14.23 0.47 -21.08
CA ILE A 99 -14.56 1.32 -19.93
C ILE A 99 -15.28 0.55 -18.82
N GLU A 100 -16.10 -0.46 -19.17
CA GLU A 100 -16.77 -1.31 -18.21
C GLU A 100 -15.77 -2.17 -17.43
N GLN A 101 -14.71 -2.62 -18.07
CA GLN A 101 -13.60 -3.34 -17.40
C GLN A 101 -12.85 -2.40 -16.45
N CYS A 102 -12.60 -1.16 -16.87
CA CYS A 102 -11.98 -0.16 -16.03
C CYS A 102 -12.80 0.10 -14.77
N GLN A 103 -14.12 0.23 -14.92
CA GLN A 103 -15.02 0.42 -13.79
C GLN A 103 -14.98 -0.78 -12.83
N GLN A 104 -14.96 -2.01 -13.35
CA GLN A 104 -14.84 -3.21 -12.54
C GLN A 104 -13.50 -3.26 -11.80
N ASP A 105 -12.41 -2.96 -12.49
CA ASP A 105 -11.07 -2.94 -11.91
C ASP A 105 -10.95 -1.89 -10.79
N LEU A 106 -11.50 -0.69 -11.00
CA LEU A 106 -11.54 0.35 -9.96
C LEU A 106 -12.39 -0.09 -8.76
N THR A 107 -13.52 -0.78 -9.00
CA THR A 107 -14.37 -1.32 -7.92
C THR A 107 -13.60 -2.33 -7.08
N MET A 108 -12.85 -3.23 -7.70
CA MET A 108 -12.00 -4.20 -7.00
C MET A 108 -10.89 -3.53 -6.19
N LEU A 109 -10.26 -2.49 -6.74
CA LEU A 109 -9.22 -1.73 -6.04
C LEU A 109 -9.78 -0.96 -4.83
N VAL A 110 -11.03 -0.53 -4.88
CA VAL A 110 -11.74 0.03 -3.72
C VAL A 110 -12.01 -1.04 -2.67
N GLU A 111 -12.48 -2.22 -3.09
CA GLU A 111 -12.73 -3.35 -2.19
C GLU A 111 -11.45 -3.79 -1.46
N TRP A 112 -10.32 -3.81 -2.15
CA TRP A 112 -9.01 -4.12 -1.57
C TRP A 112 -8.37 -2.95 -0.81
N LYS A 113 -9.09 -1.84 -0.66
CA LYS A 113 -8.64 -0.62 0.05
C LYS A 113 -7.43 0.07 -0.58
N ASN A 114 -7.17 -0.20 -1.85
CA ASN A 114 -6.17 0.53 -2.61
C ASN A 114 -6.63 1.94 -2.94
N LEU A 115 -7.91 2.08 -3.25
CA LEU A 115 -8.54 3.34 -3.59
C LEU A 115 -9.66 3.68 -2.62
N ASN A 116 -9.80 4.95 -2.32
CA ASN A 116 -10.97 5.53 -1.65
C ASN A 116 -11.84 6.22 -2.67
N THR A 117 -13.16 6.14 -2.49
CA THR A 117 -14.13 6.84 -3.33
C THR A 117 -14.67 8.07 -2.61
N ILE A 118 -14.73 9.18 -3.32
CA ILE A 118 -15.37 10.40 -2.86
C ILE A 118 -16.47 10.73 -3.86
N GLN A 119 -17.69 10.83 -3.36
CA GLN A 119 -18.83 11.23 -4.19
C GLN A 119 -18.75 12.74 -4.42
N ASP A 120 -18.82 13.17 -5.69
CA ASP A 120 -18.89 14.58 -6.02
C ASP A 120 -20.29 15.12 -5.69
N THR A 121 -20.39 15.86 -4.60
CA THR A 121 -21.62 16.49 -4.11
C THR A 121 -21.87 17.86 -4.76
N LYS A 122 -21.66 18.00 -6.07
CA LYS A 122 -22.16 19.20 -6.74
C LYS A 122 -23.67 19.25 -6.53
N LYS A 123 -24.21 20.43 -6.13
CA LYS A 123 -25.63 20.64 -5.96
C LYS A 123 -26.37 20.16 -7.21
N VAL A 124 -27.07 19.06 -7.06
CA VAL A 124 -27.83 18.43 -8.14
C VAL A 124 -29.06 19.28 -8.36
N SER A 125 -29.18 19.89 -9.51
CA SER A 125 -30.31 20.74 -9.87
C SER A 125 -31.43 19.99 -10.60
N SER A 126 -31.16 18.70 -11.02
CA SER A 126 -32.14 17.87 -11.70
C SER A 126 -32.06 16.40 -11.31
N ILE A 127 -33.18 15.67 -11.50
CA ILE A 127 -33.28 14.22 -11.25
C ILE A 127 -32.36 13.43 -12.20
N GLU A 128 -32.06 13.94 -13.38
CA GLU A 128 -31.16 13.31 -14.35
C GLU A 128 -29.68 13.42 -13.92
N GLU A 129 -29.27 14.56 -13.34
CA GLU A 129 -27.95 14.75 -12.75
C GLU A 129 -27.77 13.86 -11.51
N PHE A 130 -28.85 13.57 -10.76
CA PHE A 130 -28.79 12.66 -9.62
C PHE A 130 -28.46 11.21 -10.03
N LYS A 131 -28.83 10.78 -11.23
CA LYS A 131 -28.49 9.46 -11.78
C LYS A 131 -27.04 9.35 -12.27
N ASN A 132 -26.41 10.47 -12.61
CA ASN A 132 -25.02 10.55 -13.10
C ASN A 132 -24.05 10.95 -11.98
N LYS A 133 -24.15 10.31 -10.82
CA LYS A 133 -23.22 10.54 -9.72
C LYS A 133 -21.82 10.15 -10.15
N LYS A 134 -20.93 11.12 -10.34
CA LYS A 134 -19.51 10.87 -10.61
C LYS A 134 -18.78 10.59 -9.30
N PHE A 135 -18.05 9.48 -9.27
CA PHE A 135 -17.14 9.18 -8.19
C PHE A 135 -15.73 9.63 -8.57
N ARG A 136 -15.05 10.22 -7.62
CA ARG A 136 -13.61 10.45 -7.68
C ARG A 136 -12.90 9.37 -6.88
N TYR A 137 -11.80 8.90 -7.41
CA TYR A 137 -10.97 7.87 -6.80
C TYR A 137 -9.66 8.48 -6.34
N GLN A 138 -9.20 8.10 -5.16
CA GLN A 138 -7.96 8.56 -4.56
C GLN A 138 -7.19 7.38 -3.99
N MET A 139 -5.86 7.37 -4.14
CA MET A 139 -5.03 6.35 -3.50
C MET A 139 -5.11 6.41 -1.98
N SER A 140 -5.13 5.23 -1.35
CA SER A 140 -4.88 5.12 0.08
C SER A 140 -3.39 5.34 0.40
N GLU A 141 -3.07 5.73 1.63
CA GLU A 141 -1.69 5.91 2.09
C GLU A 141 -0.86 4.62 1.93
N TYR A 142 -1.46 3.46 2.26
CA TYR A 142 -0.80 2.16 2.07
C TYR A 142 -0.43 1.91 0.61
N SER A 143 -1.31 2.24 -0.32
CA SER A 143 -1.06 2.04 -1.74
C SER A 143 0.04 2.96 -2.28
N VAL A 144 0.14 4.17 -1.77
CA VAL A 144 1.27 5.08 -2.09
C VAL A 144 2.60 4.44 -1.68
N GLU A 145 2.68 3.90 -0.46
CA GLU A 145 3.91 3.25 0.02
C GLU A 145 4.23 1.95 -0.73
N ILE A 146 3.20 1.18 -1.10
CA ILE A 146 3.37 -0.03 -1.93
C ILE A 146 3.92 0.34 -3.31
N GLU A 147 3.39 1.36 -3.98
CA GLU A 147 3.92 1.78 -5.29
C GLU A 147 5.35 2.31 -5.20
N ARG A 148 5.71 3.02 -4.12
CA ARG A 148 7.11 3.40 -3.86
C ARG A 148 8.02 2.19 -3.72
N LEU A 149 7.56 1.16 -3.01
CA LEU A 149 8.29 -0.10 -2.89
C LEU A 149 8.42 -0.81 -4.24
N VAL A 150 7.32 -0.91 -4.99
CA VAL A 150 7.28 -1.55 -6.31
C VAL A 150 8.27 -0.88 -7.26
N LEU A 151 8.31 0.45 -7.32
CA LEU A 151 9.29 1.18 -8.13
C LEU A 151 10.73 0.85 -7.75
N ARG A 152 11.04 0.74 -6.46
CA ARG A 152 12.37 0.32 -6.01
C ARG A 152 12.69 -1.11 -6.41
N LEU A 153 11.71 -2.03 -6.34
CA LEU A 153 11.91 -3.40 -6.79
C LEU A 153 12.13 -3.50 -8.30
N GLU A 154 11.48 -2.66 -9.10
CA GLU A 154 11.67 -2.60 -10.55
C GLU A 154 13.11 -2.22 -10.94
N THR A 155 13.87 -1.55 -10.09
CA THR A 155 15.29 -1.24 -10.33
C THR A 155 16.22 -2.44 -10.16
N LEU A 156 15.71 -3.56 -9.62
CA LEU A 156 16.48 -4.79 -9.39
C LEU A 156 16.40 -5.78 -10.57
N PHE A 157 15.59 -5.49 -11.57
CA PHE A 157 15.41 -6.35 -12.77
C PHE A 157 16.44 -6.06 -13.85
#